data_00b8e034145406e08c5802cee6f4cc47
#
_entry.id   00b8e034145406e08c5802cee6f4cc47
#
_cell.length_a   1.000
_cell.length_b   1.000
_cell.length_c   1.000
_cell.angle_alpha   90.00
_cell.angle_beta   90.00
_cell.angle_gamma   90.00
#
_symmetry.space_group_name_H-M   'P 1'
#
loop_
_entity.id
_entity.type
_entity.pdbx_description
1 polymer ?
#
loop_
_entity_poly.entity_id
_entity_poly.type
_entity_poly.pdbx_seq_one_letter_code
_entity_poly.pdbx_strand_id
1 'polypeptide(L)'
;MPAFFLVALIIVLLPAASASAQSPVIDSARMQTAVKQSWTQAPPEWQTRLTQDETMAACSQYRNNPPRAVAEAIVAREKASITYPADGKLMGDWKKGQKLAQSGYGGRFTDYPPRTENGGNCYACHQLSSGELSFGTLGPSLLEYGNLRKFSEADVKAVYDRIYNPQAVVACASMPRLGANGHLSIEQIKDLVAYVMSSDSPVNK
;
A
#
# COMPACT_ATOMS: atom_id res chain seq x y z
N MET A 1 59.36 30.22 46.41
CA MET A 1 59.09 29.57 45.08
C MET A 1 58.06 28.52 45.31
N PRO A 2 56.83 28.71 44.88
CA PRO A 2 55.77 27.67 44.98
C PRO A 2 55.82 26.73 43.77
N ALA A 3 55.82 25.42 44.04
CA ALA A 3 55.77 24.36 43.05
C ALA A 3 54.31 24.16 42.57
N PHE A 4 54.09 24.37 41.28
CA PHE A 4 52.79 24.02 40.63
C PHE A 4 52.77 22.55 40.31
N PHE A 5 51.87 21.76 40.94
CA PHE A 5 51.53 20.41 40.54
C PHE A 5 50.52 20.45 39.40
N LEU A 6 50.96 20.02 38.22
CA LEU A 6 50.08 19.78 37.08
C LEU A 6 49.36 18.42 37.27
N VAL A 7 48.06 18.45 37.54
CA VAL A 7 47.23 17.25 37.54
C VAL A 7 46.78 16.98 36.09
N ALA A 8 47.33 15.96 35.46
CA ALA A 8 46.94 15.51 34.15
C ALA A 8 45.60 14.72 34.26
N LEU A 9 44.53 15.29 33.73
CA LEU A 9 43.23 14.63 33.65
C LEU A 9 43.22 13.64 32.47
N ILE A 10 43.32 12.34 32.76
CA ILE A 10 43.21 11.27 31.75
C ILE A 10 41.72 11.04 31.47
N ILE A 11 41.24 11.53 30.33
CA ILE A 11 39.89 11.22 29.81
C ILE A 11 39.92 9.83 29.16
N VAL A 12 39.38 8.83 29.83
CA VAL A 12 39.18 7.49 29.27
C VAL A 12 37.96 7.54 28.38
N LEU A 13 38.14 7.60 27.07
CA LEU A 13 37.08 7.42 26.06
C LEU A 13 36.71 5.93 26.03
N LEU A 14 35.61 5.57 26.68
CA LEU A 14 35.00 4.26 26.53
C LEU A 14 34.28 4.23 25.13
N PRO A 15 34.58 3.19 24.31
CA PRO A 15 33.82 3.04 23.04
C PRO A 15 32.35 2.75 23.37
N ALA A 16 31.46 3.63 22.92
CA ALA A 16 30.05 3.36 22.96
C ALA A 16 29.76 2.19 21.99
N ALA A 17 29.60 1.00 22.54
CA ALA A 17 29.07 -0.13 21.76
C ALA A 17 27.65 0.20 21.34
N SER A 18 27.47 0.54 20.06
CA SER A 18 26.14 0.66 19.44
C SER A 18 25.48 -0.72 19.46
N ALA A 19 24.69 -0.99 20.48
CA ALA A 19 23.83 -2.15 20.51
C ALA A 19 22.79 -1.95 19.38
N SER A 20 23.02 -2.58 18.24
CA SER A 20 22.00 -2.75 17.21
C SER A 20 20.87 -3.57 17.85
N ALA A 21 19.82 -2.90 18.30
CA ALA A 21 18.61 -3.56 18.77
C ALA A 21 18.03 -4.34 17.60
N GLN A 22 18.35 -5.61 17.49
CA GLN A 22 17.72 -6.52 16.56
C GLN A 22 16.23 -6.53 16.92
N SER A 23 15.40 -6.07 15.99
CA SER A 23 13.95 -6.16 16.12
C SER A 23 13.59 -7.62 16.41
N PRO A 24 12.81 -7.90 17.47
CA PRO A 24 12.43 -9.27 17.79
C PRO A 24 11.78 -9.94 16.59
N VAL A 25 12.23 -11.16 16.27
CA VAL A 25 11.66 -11.98 15.20
C VAL A 25 10.18 -12.22 15.54
N ILE A 26 9.30 -11.96 14.57
CA ILE A 26 7.87 -12.22 14.74
C ILE A 26 7.66 -13.74 14.68
N ASP A 27 7.15 -14.31 15.76
CA ASP A 27 6.74 -15.72 15.80
C ASP A 27 5.45 -15.91 15.01
N SER A 28 5.61 -16.41 13.78
CA SER A 28 4.49 -16.64 12.86
C SER A 28 3.45 -17.60 13.41
N ALA A 29 3.84 -18.61 14.19
CA ALA A 29 2.91 -19.57 14.78
C ALA A 29 2.05 -18.90 15.87
N ARG A 30 2.67 -18.08 16.71
CA ARG A 30 1.99 -17.29 17.73
C ARG A 30 1.03 -16.28 17.12
N MET A 31 1.45 -15.60 16.04
CA MET A 31 0.59 -14.67 15.31
C MET A 31 -0.62 -15.38 14.71
N GLN A 32 -0.44 -16.51 14.03
CA GLN A 32 -1.55 -17.28 13.45
C GLN A 32 -2.51 -17.78 14.52
N THR A 33 -2.00 -18.19 15.67
CA THR A 33 -2.83 -18.60 16.82
C THR A 33 -3.67 -17.42 17.32
N ALA A 34 -3.07 -16.24 17.50
CA ALA A 34 -3.78 -15.04 17.92
C ALA A 34 -4.87 -14.63 16.92
N VAL A 35 -4.58 -14.68 15.61
CA VAL A 35 -5.56 -14.40 14.55
C VAL A 35 -6.74 -15.37 14.64
N LYS A 36 -6.49 -16.68 14.69
CA LYS A 36 -7.54 -17.70 14.79
C LYS A 36 -8.42 -17.52 16.03
N GLN A 37 -7.84 -17.15 17.16
CA GLN A 37 -8.58 -16.92 18.41
C GLN A 37 -9.40 -15.63 18.38
N SER A 38 -8.93 -14.59 17.69
CA SER A 38 -9.58 -13.28 17.66
C SER A 38 -10.71 -13.18 16.63
N TRP A 39 -10.68 -13.98 15.56
CA TRP A 39 -11.62 -13.89 14.44
C TRP A 39 -12.50 -15.11 14.28
N THR A 40 -12.94 -15.69 15.37
CA THR A 40 -13.75 -16.94 15.40
C THR A 40 -15.12 -16.80 14.74
N GLN A 41 -15.67 -15.58 14.66
CA GLN A 41 -16.98 -15.29 14.08
C GLN A 41 -16.91 -14.76 12.64
N ALA A 42 -15.71 -14.71 12.03
CA ALA A 42 -15.57 -14.25 10.66
C ALA A 42 -16.22 -15.24 9.67
N PRO A 43 -17.05 -14.76 8.72
CA PRO A 43 -17.59 -15.62 7.68
C PRO A 43 -16.48 -16.30 6.85
N PRO A 44 -16.76 -17.47 6.20
CA PRO A 44 -15.76 -18.23 5.45
C PRO A 44 -14.97 -17.38 4.43
N GLU A 45 -15.62 -16.46 3.76
CA GLU A 45 -15.00 -15.57 2.76
C GLU A 45 -14.01 -14.59 3.39
N TRP A 46 -14.19 -14.26 4.66
CA TRP A 46 -13.25 -13.44 5.42
C TRP A 46 -12.10 -14.26 6.00
N GLN A 47 -12.29 -15.56 6.22
CA GLN A 47 -11.24 -16.44 6.72
C GLN A 47 -10.03 -16.46 5.77
N THR A 48 -10.25 -16.43 4.46
CA THR A 48 -9.19 -16.39 3.46
C THR A 48 -8.34 -15.12 3.57
N ARG A 49 -8.93 -14.00 3.98
CA ARG A 49 -8.22 -12.71 4.18
C ARG A 49 -7.32 -12.71 5.42
N LEU A 50 -7.54 -13.63 6.34
CA LEU A 50 -6.75 -13.80 7.55
C LEU A 50 -5.52 -14.70 7.34
N THR A 51 -5.44 -15.37 6.19
CA THR A 51 -4.30 -16.19 5.81
C THR A 51 -3.31 -15.36 5.01
N GLN A 52 -2.09 -15.22 5.54
CA GLN A 52 -1.05 -14.50 4.83
C GLN A 52 -0.54 -15.33 3.66
N ASP A 53 -0.45 -14.71 2.48
CA ASP A 53 0.33 -15.26 1.38
C ASP A 53 1.84 -15.05 1.62
N GLU A 54 2.67 -15.56 0.74
CA GLU A 54 4.13 -15.49 0.85
C GLU A 54 4.64 -14.04 0.96
N THR A 55 4.05 -13.12 0.18
CA THR A 55 4.40 -11.69 0.23
C THR A 55 4.04 -11.08 1.57
N MET A 56 2.82 -11.31 2.06
CA MET A 56 2.38 -10.78 3.34
C MET A 56 3.17 -11.36 4.51
N ALA A 57 3.53 -12.65 4.44
CA ALA A 57 4.37 -13.31 5.43
C ALA A 57 5.77 -12.68 5.48
N ALA A 58 6.40 -12.46 4.32
CA ALA A 58 7.69 -11.78 4.23
C ALA A 58 7.61 -10.34 4.75
N CYS A 59 6.59 -9.57 4.36
CA CYS A 59 6.41 -8.20 4.84
C CYS A 59 6.22 -8.14 6.35
N SER A 60 5.46 -9.07 6.93
CA SER A 60 5.28 -9.17 8.37
C SER A 60 6.59 -9.53 9.08
N GLN A 61 7.33 -10.50 8.57
CA GLN A 61 8.60 -10.94 9.11
C GLN A 61 9.61 -9.79 9.21
N TYR A 62 9.68 -8.97 8.17
CA TYR A 62 10.63 -7.86 8.08
C TYR A 62 10.02 -6.50 8.49
N ARG A 63 8.81 -6.48 9.06
CA ARG A 63 8.11 -5.24 9.47
C ARG A 63 8.08 -4.20 8.35
N ASN A 64 7.70 -4.63 7.16
CA ASN A 64 7.65 -3.84 5.93
C ASN A 64 9.00 -3.23 5.49
N ASN A 65 10.11 -3.72 6.02
CA ASN A 65 11.46 -3.31 5.62
C ASN A 65 12.33 -4.53 5.28
N PRO A 66 11.99 -5.28 4.21
CA PRO A 66 12.73 -6.47 3.81
C PRO A 66 14.12 -6.12 3.28
N PRO A 67 15.12 -7.04 3.41
CA PRO A 67 16.38 -6.92 2.71
C PRO A 67 16.17 -6.81 1.20
N ARG A 68 17.11 -6.16 0.51
CA ARG A 68 17.00 -5.87 -0.93
C ARG A 68 16.63 -7.08 -1.79
N ALA A 69 17.31 -8.21 -1.59
CA ALA A 69 17.01 -9.43 -2.36
C ALA A 69 15.58 -9.94 -2.16
N VAL A 70 15.05 -9.86 -0.92
CA VAL A 70 13.67 -10.23 -0.60
C VAL A 70 12.69 -9.23 -1.24
N ALA A 71 13.00 -7.93 -1.17
CA ALA A 71 12.18 -6.90 -1.81
C ALA A 71 12.10 -7.08 -3.33
N GLU A 72 13.22 -7.36 -3.99
CA GLU A 72 13.28 -7.63 -5.43
C GLU A 72 12.48 -8.89 -5.81
N ALA A 73 12.56 -9.95 -5.00
CA ALA A 73 11.77 -11.17 -5.21
C ALA A 73 10.25 -10.92 -5.06
N ILE A 74 9.85 -10.12 -4.05
CA ILE A 74 8.44 -9.71 -3.88
C ILE A 74 7.98 -8.97 -5.13
N VAL A 75 8.69 -7.91 -5.54
CA VAL A 75 8.30 -7.10 -6.70
C VAL A 75 8.20 -7.95 -7.97
N ALA A 76 9.15 -8.84 -8.22
CA ALA A 76 9.13 -9.72 -9.38
C ALA A 76 7.90 -10.64 -9.39
N ARG A 77 7.60 -11.29 -8.28
CA ARG A 77 6.44 -12.18 -8.11
C ARG A 77 5.12 -11.42 -8.29
N GLU A 78 4.98 -10.30 -7.59
CA GLU A 78 3.75 -9.50 -7.62
C GLU A 78 3.52 -8.86 -9.00
N LYS A 79 4.58 -8.47 -9.70
CA LYS A 79 4.50 -7.97 -11.08
C LYS A 79 4.03 -9.04 -12.05
N ALA A 80 4.47 -10.28 -11.89
CA ALA A 80 4.02 -11.39 -12.71
C ALA A 80 2.54 -11.77 -12.48
N SER A 81 1.95 -11.36 -11.35
CA SER A 81 0.55 -11.61 -11.02
C SER A 81 -0.44 -10.60 -11.61
N ILE A 82 0.03 -9.50 -12.22
CA ILE A 82 -0.84 -8.47 -12.78
C ILE A 82 -1.57 -9.03 -14.00
N THR A 83 -2.90 -8.96 -13.96
CA THR A 83 -3.75 -9.28 -15.09
C THR A 83 -4.19 -8.00 -15.78
N TYR A 84 -3.93 -7.88 -17.07
CA TYR A 84 -4.36 -6.75 -17.89
C TYR A 84 -5.67 -7.06 -18.62
N PRO A 85 -6.47 -6.03 -18.99
CA PRO A 85 -7.65 -6.21 -19.80
C PRO A 85 -7.31 -6.81 -21.17
N ALA A 86 -8.15 -7.74 -21.64
CA ALA A 86 -7.93 -8.46 -22.90
C ALA A 86 -7.90 -7.54 -24.13
N ASP A 87 -8.61 -6.40 -24.06
CA ASP A 87 -8.64 -5.39 -25.13
C ASP A 87 -7.46 -4.42 -25.10
N GLY A 88 -6.56 -4.55 -24.13
CA GLY A 88 -5.40 -3.70 -23.92
C GLY A 88 -5.71 -2.27 -23.44
N LYS A 89 -6.99 -1.91 -23.26
CA LYS A 89 -7.41 -0.57 -22.83
C LYS A 89 -7.37 -0.44 -21.32
N LEU A 90 -6.53 0.44 -20.82
CA LEU A 90 -6.32 0.63 -19.38
C LEU A 90 -7.18 1.76 -18.79
N MET A 91 -7.89 2.53 -19.60
CA MET A 91 -8.75 3.62 -19.15
C MET A 91 -10.22 3.29 -19.42
N GLY A 92 -11.08 3.58 -18.44
CA GLY A 92 -12.52 3.43 -18.48
C GLY A 92 -13.24 4.78 -18.37
N ASP A 93 -14.26 4.85 -17.53
CA ASP A 93 -15.09 6.04 -17.29
C ASP A 93 -14.65 6.72 -15.98
N TRP A 94 -14.09 7.93 -16.08
CA TRP A 94 -13.64 8.66 -14.90
C TRP A 94 -14.77 9.03 -13.93
N LYS A 95 -16.03 9.18 -14.38
CA LYS A 95 -17.17 9.48 -13.49
C LYS A 95 -17.53 8.28 -12.61
N LYS A 96 -17.42 7.08 -13.17
CA LYS A 96 -17.53 5.84 -12.39
C LYS A 96 -16.35 5.69 -11.44
N GLY A 97 -15.14 5.96 -11.94
CA GLY A 97 -13.92 5.95 -11.15
C GLY A 97 -13.99 6.89 -9.94
N GLN A 98 -14.54 8.10 -10.10
CA GLN A 98 -14.77 9.03 -9.00
C GLN A 98 -15.66 8.42 -7.91
N LYS A 99 -16.78 7.83 -8.29
CA LYS A 99 -17.69 7.16 -7.33
C LYS A 99 -16.99 6.03 -6.58
N LEU A 100 -16.23 5.22 -7.30
CA LEU A 100 -15.45 4.12 -6.70
C LEU A 100 -14.36 4.64 -5.75
N ALA A 101 -13.64 5.70 -6.13
CA ALA A 101 -12.60 6.30 -5.31
C ALA A 101 -13.14 6.87 -4.00
N GLN A 102 -14.37 7.39 -4.01
CA GLN A 102 -15.04 7.97 -2.86
C GLN A 102 -15.82 6.96 -2.00
N SER A 103 -16.06 5.76 -2.50
CA SER A 103 -16.78 4.71 -1.78
C SER A 103 -15.83 3.85 -0.95
N GLY A 104 -16.10 3.72 0.35
CA GLY A 104 -15.43 2.76 1.25
C GLY A 104 -16.19 1.44 1.43
N TYR A 105 -17.27 1.22 0.67
CA TYR A 105 -18.08 0.02 0.79
C TYR A 105 -17.29 -1.25 0.40
N GLY A 106 -17.58 -2.35 1.09
CA GLY A 106 -16.92 -3.65 0.88
C GLY A 106 -15.60 -3.82 1.64
N GLY A 107 -15.10 -2.75 2.27
CA GLY A 107 -13.89 -2.79 3.10
C GLY A 107 -14.11 -3.18 4.55
N ARG A 108 -15.38 -3.29 5.00
CA ARG A 108 -15.73 -3.60 6.38
C ARG A 108 -16.45 -4.92 6.49
N PHE A 109 -16.24 -5.60 7.62
CA PHE A 109 -16.96 -6.83 7.96
C PHE A 109 -18.49 -6.69 7.90
N THR A 110 -19.01 -5.51 8.29
CA THR A 110 -20.44 -5.20 8.26
C THR A 110 -21.04 -5.03 6.86
N ASP A 111 -20.20 -4.93 5.85
CA ASP A 111 -20.63 -4.81 4.44
C ASP A 111 -20.93 -6.18 3.81
N TYR A 112 -20.72 -7.28 4.56
CA TYR A 112 -21.03 -8.63 4.11
C TYR A 112 -22.45 -9.07 4.51
N PRO A 113 -23.20 -9.82 3.66
CA PRO A 113 -22.91 -10.08 2.24
C PRO A 113 -22.99 -8.78 1.41
N PRO A 114 -22.19 -8.67 0.33
CA PRO A 114 -22.17 -7.45 -0.47
C PRO A 114 -23.55 -7.16 -1.07
N ARG A 115 -24.01 -5.92 -0.90
CA ARG A 115 -25.30 -5.40 -1.42
C ARG A 115 -25.13 -4.50 -2.61
N THR A 116 -23.91 -4.08 -2.88
CA THR A 116 -23.51 -3.24 -4.01
C THR A 116 -22.06 -3.48 -4.35
N GLU A 117 -21.53 -2.80 -5.35
CA GLU A 117 -20.13 -2.90 -5.77
C GLU A 117 -19.18 -2.39 -4.69
N ASN A 118 -18.03 -3.05 -4.54
CA ASN A 118 -16.96 -2.60 -3.68
C ASN A 118 -16.37 -1.28 -4.18
N GLY A 119 -16.00 -0.41 -3.24
CA GLY A 119 -15.30 0.83 -3.52
C GLY A 119 -13.80 0.74 -3.25
N GLY A 120 -13.04 1.69 -3.79
CA GLY A 120 -11.59 1.77 -3.62
C GLY A 120 -11.15 2.52 -2.36
N ASN A 121 -12.03 3.36 -1.80
CA ASN A 121 -11.75 4.22 -0.62
C ASN A 121 -10.46 5.05 -0.75
N CYS A 122 -10.17 5.56 -1.95
CA CYS A 122 -8.88 6.19 -2.25
C CYS A 122 -8.66 7.48 -1.44
N TYR A 123 -9.71 8.26 -1.22
CA TYR A 123 -9.66 9.51 -0.46
C TYR A 123 -9.27 9.30 1.01
N ALA A 124 -9.45 8.11 1.56
CA ALA A 124 -9.01 7.79 2.91
C ALA A 124 -7.48 7.86 3.08
N CYS A 125 -6.74 7.75 1.97
CA CYS A 125 -5.28 7.78 1.96
C CYS A 125 -4.70 8.91 1.11
N HIS A 126 -5.41 9.39 0.08
CA HIS A 126 -4.94 10.35 -0.92
C HIS A 126 -5.83 11.58 -1.00
N GLN A 127 -5.23 12.73 -1.21
CA GLN A 127 -5.93 13.86 -1.79
C GLN A 127 -6.13 13.60 -3.29
N LEU A 128 -7.36 13.71 -3.80
CA LEU A 128 -7.71 13.41 -5.18
C LEU A 128 -8.07 14.67 -5.98
N SER A 129 -8.77 15.63 -5.38
CA SER A 129 -9.17 16.86 -6.05
C SER A 129 -9.14 18.06 -5.11
N SER A 130 -9.12 19.26 -5.70
CA SER A 130 -9.11 20.52 -4.94
C SER A 130 -10.41 20.81 -4.17
N GLY A 131 -11.52 20.17 -4.61
CA GLY A 131 -12.84 20.36 -3.99
C GLY A 131 -13.14 19.43 -2.81
N GLU A 132 -12.21 18.57 -2.41
CA GLU A 132 -12.42 17.65 -1.28
C GLU A 132 -12.37 18.39 0.06
N LEU A 133 -13.39 18.19 0.91
CA LEU A 133 -13.44 18.76 2.25
C LEU A 133 -12.45 18.12 3.22
N SER A 134 -12.13 16.83 3.02
CA SER A 134 -11.16 16.10 3.83
C SER A 134 -10.61 14.92 3.05
N PHE A 135 -9.37 14.56 3.33
CA PHE A 135 -8.67 13.41 2.73
C PHE A 135 -7.58 12.91 3.67
N GLY A 136 -7.17 11.66 3.47
CA GLY A 136 -6.03 11.08 4.20
C GLY A 136 -4.69 11.51 3.59
N THR A 137 -3.64 11.39 4.39
CA THR A 137 -2.26 11.76 4.02
C THR A 137 -1.28 10.58 4.10
N LEU A 138 -1.80 9.34 4.18
CA LEU A 138 -0.97 8.13 4.16
C LEU A 138 -0.32 7.91 2.78
N GLY A 139 -1.04 8.25 1.72
CA GLY A 139 -0.54 8.24 0.36
C GLY A 139 -0.19 9.65 -0.11
N PRO A 140 0.60 9.79 -1.20
CA PRO A 140 0.88 11.10 -1.79
C PRO A 140 -0.40 11.73 -2.35
N SER A 141 -0.42 13.08 -2.42
CA SER A 141 -1.47 13.78 -3.16
C SER A 141 -1.45 13.35 -4.63
N LEU A 142 -2.64 13.12 -5.17
CA LEU A 142 -2.86 12.82 -6.59
C LEU A 142 -3.38 14.03 -7.37
N LEU A 143 -3.48 15.21 -6.72
CA LEU A 143 -3.84 16.46 -7.38
C LEU A 143 -2.99 16.68 -8.62
N GLU A 144 -3.66 16.97 -9.75
CA GLU A 144 -3.05 17.20 -11.04
C GLU A 144 -2.13 16.07 -11.52
N TYR A 145 -2.33 14.85 -11.05
CA TYR A 145 -1.43 13.73 -11.33
C TYR A 145 -1.26 13.49 -12.83
N GLY A 146 -2.36 13.49 -13.59
CA GLY A 146 -2.32 13.34 -15.04
C GLY A 146 -1.62 14.52 -15.73
N ASN A 147 -1.94 15.77 -15.33
CA ASN A 147 -1.31 16.99 -15.83
C ASN A 147 0.22 16.95 -15.65
N LEU A 148 0.67 16.64 -14.43
CA LEU A 148 2.10 16.58 -14.08
C LEU A 148 2.86 15.52 -14.89
N ARG A 149 2.16 14.50 -15.38
CA ARG A 149 2.71 13.38 -16.16
C ARG A 149 2.35 13.46 -17.65
N LYS A 150 1.74 14.57 -18.08
CA LYS A 150 1.37 14.82 -19.49
C LYS A 150 0.52 13.68 -20.08
N PHE A 151 -0.26 13.01 -19.23
CA PHE A 151 -1.16 11.91 -19.61
C PHE A 151 -0.46 10.79 -20.42
N SER A 152 0.81 10.51 -20.12
CA SER A 152 1.57 9.53 -20.88
C SER A 152 1.03 8.11 -20.72
N GLU A 153 1.09 7.29 -21.77
CA GLU A 153 0.67 5.88 -21.73
C GLU A 153 1.46 5.07 -20.69
N ALA A 154 2.74 5.39 -20.52
CA ALA A 154 3.58 4.75 -19.53
C ALA A 154 3.08 5.03 -18.09
N ASP A 155 2.62 6.26 -17.81
CA ASP A 155 2.06 6.63 -16.52
C ASP A 155 0.65 6.06 -16.34
N VAL A 156 -0.17 5.99 -17.37
CA VAL A 156 -1.46 5.28 -17.35
C VAL A 156 -1.25 3.82 -16.91
N LYS A 157 -0.27 3.14 -17.52
CA LYS A 157 0.09 1.78 -17.13
C LYS A 157 0.60 1.70 -15.70
N ALA A 158 1.44 2.63 -15.29
CA ALA A 158 1.98 2.67 -13.94
C ALA A 158 0.89 2.89 -12.87
N VAL A 159 -0.15 3.67 -13.17
CA VAL A 159 -1.32 3.84 -12.30
C VAL A 159 -2.14 2.56 -12.23
N TYR A 160 -2.37 1.89 -13.38
CA TYR A 160 -3.05 0.59 -13.41
C TYR A 160 -2.33 -0.43 -12.54
N ASP A 161 -1.02 -0.59 -12.72
CA ASP A 161 -0.19 -1.54 -11.98
C ASP A 161 -0.28 -1.28 -10.46
N ARG A 162 -0.24 -0.01 -10.04
CA ARG A 162 -0.35 0.36 -8.61
C ARG A 162 -1.72 0.11 -8.01
N ILE A 163 -2.80 0.36 -8.75
CA ILE A 163 -4.16 0.08 -8.26
C ILE A 163 -4.39 -1.43 -8.22
N TYR A 164 -3.93 -2.14 -9.24
CA TYR A 164 -4.07 -3.59 -9.30
C TYR A 164 -3.28 -4.27 -8.18
N ASN A 165 -1.98 -3.97 -8.10
CA ASN A 165 -1.08 -4.53 -7.10
C ASN A 165 0.12 -3.61 -6.80
N PRO A 166 0.05 -2.75 -5.78
CA PRO A 166 1.11 -1.79 -5.47
C PRO A 166 2.43 -2.48 -5.10
N GLN A 167 2.41 -3.72 -4.64
CA GLN A 167 3.60 -4.48 -4.30
C GLN A 167 4.39 -4.95 -5.54
N ALA A 168 3.79 -4.87 -6.73
CA ALA A 168 4.49 -5.01 -8.00
C ALA A 168 5.43 -3.84 -8.31
N VAL A 169 5.34 -2.74 -7.57
CA VAL A 169 6.14 -1.53 -7.73
C VAL A 169 7.03 -1.27 -6.52
N VAL A 170 6.47 -1.42 -5.32
CA VAL A 170 7.17 -1.21 -4.06
C VAL A 170 6.86 -2.38 -3.13
N ALA A 171 7.86 -3.18 -2.78
CA ALA A 171 7.69 -4.28 -1.86
C ALA A 171 7.14 -3.78 -0.52
N CYS A 172 6.19 -4.50 0.04
CA CYS A 172 5.53 -4.21 1.31
C CYS A 172 4.82 -2.85 1.35
N ALA A 173 4.36 -2.35 0.19
CA ALA A 173 3.56 -1.14 0.12
C ALA A 173 2.29 -1.26 0.99
N SER A 174 1.94 -0.16 1.68
CA SER A 174 0.74 -0.12 2.54
C SER A 174 -0.56 0.07 1.75
N MET A 175 -0.50 0.46 0.48
CA MET A 175 -1.68 0.55 -0.39
C MET A 175 -2.27 -0.85 -0.61
N PRO A 176 -3.60 -1.03 -0.52
CA PRO A 176 -4.24 -2.34 -0.73
C PRO A 176 -4.03 -2.88 -2.15
N ARG A 177 -3.89 -4.19 -2.28
CA ARG A 177 -3.78 -4.92 -3.56
C ARG A 177 -5.18 -5.17 -4.14
N LEU A 178 -5.84 -4.10 -4.61
CA LEU A 178 -7.28 -4.11 -4.91
C LEU A 178 -7.65 -5.08 -6.04
N GLY A 179 -6.84 -5.16 -7.09
CA GLY A 179 -7.04 -6.10 -8.19
C GLY A 179 -6.57 -7.52 -7.84
N ALA A 180 -5.34 -7.65 -7.32
CA ALA A 180 -4.75 -8.95 -7.02
C ALA A 180 -5.56 -9.74 -5.97
N ASN A 181 -6.24 -9.04 -5.05
CA ASN A 181 -7.12 -9.66 -4.05
C ASN A 181 -8.57 -9.84 -4.54
N GLY A 182 -8.89 -9.51 -5.79
CA GLY A 182 -10.24 -9.60 -6.33
C GLY A 182 -11.26 -8.65 -5.66
N HIS A 183 -10.78 -7.62 -4.96
CA HIS A 183 -11.66 -6.64 -4.32
C HIS A 183 -12.32 -5.72 -5.34
N LEU A 184 -11.58 -5.31 -6.36
CA LEU A 184 -12.07 -4.58 -7.52
C LEU A 184 -11.88 -5.41 -8.79
N SER A 185 -12.86 -5.33 -9.69
CA SER A 185 -12.77 -5.93 -11.03
C SER A 185 -11.81 -5.13 -11.92
N ILE A 186 -11.38 -5.75 -13.03
CA ILE A 186 -10.55 -5.08 -14.05
C ILE A 186 -11.24 -3.82 -14.57
N GLU A 187 -12.56 -3.86 -14.83
CA GLU A 187 -13.30 -2.69 -15.31
C GLU A 187 -13.35 -1.56 -14.28
N GLN A 188 -13.54 -1.88 -13.01
CA GLN A 188 -13.48 -0.89 -11.93
C GLN A 188 -12.09 -0.27 -11.80
N ILE A 189 -11.03 -1.05 -11.99
CA ILE A 189 -9.65 -0.52 -12.00
C ILE A 189 -9.44 0.41 -13.19
N LYS A 190 -9.92 0.07 -14.38
CA LYS A 190 -9.90 0.96 -15.58
C LYS A 190 -10.59 2.29 -15.30
N ASP A 191 -11.76 2.24 -14.64
CA ASP A 191 -12.49 3.44 -14.25
C ASP A 191 -11.70 4.32 -13.28
N LEU A 192 -11.04 3.72 -12.30
CA LEU A 192 -10.15 4.44 -11.37
C LEU A 192 -8.91 5.02 -12.07
N VAL A 193 -8.31 4.29 -13.00
CA VAL A 193 -7.22 4.81 -13.84
C VAL A 193 -7.69 6.03 -14.62
N ALA A 194 -8.87 5.96 -15.23
CA ALA A 194 -9.46 7.10 -15.93
C ALA A 194 -9.70 8.28 -14.98
N TYR A 195 -10.15 8.03 -13.75
CA TYR A 195 -10.32 9.09 -12.76
C TYR A 195 -9.02 9.83 -12.44
N VAL A 196 -7.90 9.11 -12.33
CA VAL A 196 -6.58 9.70 -12.05
C VAL A 196 -5.96 10.34 -13.30
N MET A 197 -6.17 9.75 -14.49
CA MET A 197 -5.41 10.06 -15.72
C MET A 197 -6.21 10.71 -16.84
N SER A 198 -7.50 11.04 -16.66
CA SER A 198 -8.24 11.82 -17.69
C SER A 198 -8.08 13.31 -17.48
N SER A 199 -7.91 14.05 -18.58
CA SER A 199 -7.85 15.53 -18.57
C SER A 199 -9.14 16.19 -18.08
N ASP A 200 -10.28 15.50 -18.25
CA ASP A 200 -11.60 16.00 -17.84
C ASP A 200 -11.95 15.64 -16.39
N SER A 201 -11.16 14.79 -15.76
CA SER A 201 -11.37 14.38 -14.37
C SER A 201 -11.11 15.54 -13.39
N PRO A 202 -11.88 15.66 -12.29
CA PRO A 202 -11.63 16.61 -11.22
C PRO A 202 -10.24 16.52 -10.59
N VAL A 203 -9.58 15.38 -10.70
CA VAL A 203 -8.19 15.21 -10.24
C VAL A 203 -7.23 16.15 -10.98
N ASN A 204 -7.55 16.52 -12.24
CA ASN A 204 -6.70 17.27 -13.14
C ASN A 204 -7.28 18.66 -13.49
N LYS A 205 -8.12 19.22 -12.61
CA LYS A 205 -8.76 20.55 -12.75
C LYS A 205 -8.35 21.53 -11.66
#